data_7bddbea4bd040116897f00d06351021b
#
_entry.id   7bddbea4bd040116897f00d06351021b
#
_cell.length_a   1.000
_cell.length_b   1.000
_cell.length_c   1.000
_cell.angle_alpha   90.00
_cell.angle_beta   90.00
_cell.angle_gamma   90.00
#
_symmetry.space_group_name_H-M   'P 1'
#
loop_
_entity.id
_entity.type
_entity.pdbx_description
1 polymer ?
#
loop_
_entity_poly.entity_id
_entity_poly.type
_entity_poly.pdbx_seq_one_letter_code
_entity_poly.pdbx_strand_id
1 'polypeptide(L)'
;MSSPGLTFELVDDESFDAIPAPAGVGMRCQTCDYWERLDGHRDRADSAAARESKLSRLLAGRRLAGAYGMLAWRADAAGDRVAVGWAQFGPISAYPRAQAIRDRYPSLPGSPAPWVITCLQVPASEVGRAEIAAALLAAVCSELERRGIIAVEAYPEGVPDPWSLSPGPATAYVAAGFAQTAGDERYPAYRRELESGSTEVGWADLLSHTTPIDEGDDWPLPLPKGPSEDDLFRLPERPKRPNPFGDD
;
A
#
# COMPACT_ATOMS: atom_id res chain seq x y z
N MET A 1 -14.14 8.32 18.05
CA MET A 1 -15.29 7.55 18.61
C MET A 1 -15.17 6.13 18.10
N SER A 2 -14.85 5.16 18.94
CA SER A 2 -14.73 3.75 18.53
C SER A 2 -16.12 3.20 18.27
N SER A 3 -16.38 2.70 17.05
CA SER A 3 -17.61 1.96 16.76
C SER A 3 -17.63 0.71 17.65
N PRO A 4 -18.67 0.51 18.47
CA PRO A 4 -18.69 -0.61 19.40
C PRO A 4 -18.62 -1.94 18.65
N GLY A 5 -17.65 -2.77 19.02
CA GLY A 5 -17.52 -4.14 18.52
C GLY A 5 -16.67 -4.35 17.27
N LEU A 6 -16.00 -3.32 16.73
CA LEU A 6 -15.01 -3.52 15.65
C LEU A 6 -13.61 -3.78 16.20
N THR A 7 -12.93 -4.75 15.61
CA THR A 7 -11.49 -4.99 15.79
C THR A 7 -10.77 -4.93 14.45
N PHE A 8 -9.48 -4.57 14.47
CA PHE A 8 -8.70 -4.34 13.25
C PHE A 8 -7.41 -5.13 13.30
N GLU A 9 -7.10 -5.83 12.21
CA GLU A 9 -5.89 -6.64 12.12
C GLU A 9 -5.28 -6.56 10.73
N LEU A 10 -3.96 -6.60 10.69
CA LEU A 10 -3.23 -6.74 9.43
C LEU A 10 -3.45 -8.14 8.87
N VAL A 11 -3.70 -8.21 7.57
CA VAL A 11 -3.89 -9.47 6.84
C VAL A 11 -2.65 -10.34 6.93
N ASP A 12 -2.87 -11.63 7.13
CA ASP A 12 -1.89 -12.71 7.06
C ASP A 12 -2.41 -13.86 6.18
N ASP A 13 -1.70 -14.96 6.17
CA ASP A 13 -2.07 -16.15 5.41
C ASP A 13 -3.37 -16.81 5.89
N GLU A 14 -3.67 -16.75 7.18
CA GLU A 14 -4.89 -17.32 7.75
C GLU A 14 -6.13 -16.43 7.46
N SER A 15 -5.95 -15.11 7.50
CA SER A 15 -7.03 -14.13 7.35
C SER A 15 -7.25 -13.65 5.90
N PHE A 16 -6.35 -13.98 4.97
CA PHE A 16 -6.43 -13.52 3.58
C PHE A 16 -7.74 -13.94 2.88
N ASP A 17 -8.23 -15.13 3.18
CA ASP A 17 -9.48 -15.65 2.60
C ASP A 17 -10.73 -14.98 3.15
N ALA A 18 -10.61 -14.33 4.28
CA ALA A 18 -11.69 -13.55 4.88
C ALA A 18 -11.86 -12.15 4.27
N ILE A 19 -10.99 -11.72 3.33
CA ILE A 19 -11.17 -10.43 2.63
C ILE A 19 -12.56 -10.41 2.00
N PRO A 20 -13.45 -9.48 2.41
CA PRO A 20 -14.82 -9.48 1.97
C PRO A 20 -14.94 -9.16 0.48
N ALA A 21 -15.96 -9.72 -0.17
CA ALA A 21 -16.27 -9.40 -1.55
C ALA A 21 -16.60 -7.89 -1.66
N PRO A 22 -16.01 -7.19 -2.64
CA PRO A 22 -16.31 -5.79 -2.88
C PRO A 22 -17.76 -5.61 -3.34
N ALA A 23 -18.29 -4.41 -3.17
CA ALA A 23 -19.64 -4.07 -3.62
C ALA A 23 -19.77 -4.06 -5.17
N GLY A 24 -18.65 -3.85 -5.88
CA GLY A 24 -18.63 -3.82 -7.34
C GLY A 24 -18.74 -5.21 -7.95
N VAL A 25 -19.59 -5.34 -8.98
CA VAL A 25 -19.76 -6.60 -9.72
C VAL A 25 -18.46 -6.97 -10.45
N GLY A 26 -18.04 -8.22 -10.29
CA GLY A 26 -16.84 -8.75 -10.97
C GLY A 26 -15.49 -8.37 -10.31
N MET A 27 -15.51 -7.54 -9.29
CA MET A 27 -14.30 -7.20 -8.55
C MET A 27 -13.93 -8.28 -7.54
N ARG A 28 -12.63 -8.58 -7.42
CA ARG A 28 -12.10 -9.55 -6.45
C ARG A 28 -10.83 -8.99 -5.83
N CYS A 29 -10.89 -8.56 -4.61
CA CYS A 29 -9.73 -7.94 -3.93
C CYS A 29 -8.55 -8.90 -3.79
N GLN A 30 -8.80 -10.21 -3.65
CA GLN A 30 -7.74 -11.22 -3.51
C GLN A 30 -6.96 -11.49 -4.81
N THR A 31 -7.50 -11.10 -5.97
CA THR A 31 -6.83 -11.29 -7.27
C THR A 31 -6.55 -9.98 -8.01
N CYS A 32 -7.10 -8.87 -7.51
CA CYS A 32 -6.93 -7.55 -8.11
C CYS A 32 -5.46 -7.09 -8.03
N ASP A 33 -4.91 -6.64 -9.16
CA ASP A 33 -3.58 -6.03 -9.25
C ASP A 33 -3.64 -4.61 -9.87
N TYR A 34 -4.81 -4.00 -9.84
CA TYR A 34 -5.09 -2.71 -10.47
C TYR A 34 -4.12 -1.60 -10.05
N TRP A 35 -3.77 -1.55 -8.76
CA TRP A 35 -2.88 -0.52 -8.22
C TRP A 35 -1.42 -0.90 -8.32
N GLU A 36 -1.11 -2.18 -8.27
CA GLU A 36 0.25 -2.70 -8.27
C GLU A 36 0.89 -2.73 -9.67
N ARG A 37 0.11 -2.47 -10.72
CA ARG A 37 0.56 -2.47 -12.11
C ARG A 37 -0.14 -1.37 -12.89
N LEU A 38 0.56 -0.76 -13.87
CA LEU A 38 -0.05 0.21 -14.79
C LEU A 38 -1.08 -0.44 -15.71
N ASP A 39 -0.83 -1.68 -16.13
CA ASP A 39 -1.72 -2.53 -16.92
C ASP A 39 -2.60 -3.46 -16.06
N GLY A 40 -2.68 -3.19 -14.76
CA GLY A 40 -3.44 -4.00 -13.81
C GLY A 40 -4.95 -3.90 -14.01
N HIS A 41 -5.67 -4.93 -13.61
CA HIS A 41 -7.12 -5.08 -13.78
C HIS A 41 -7.84 -5.22 -12.44
N ARG A 42 -9.07 -4.68 -12.36
CA ARG A 42 -9.96 -4.83 -11.18
C ARG A 42 -10.71 -6.16 -11.21
N ASP A 43 -11.00 -6.65 -12.38
CA ASP A 43 -11.84 -7.83 -12.70
C ASP A 43 -11.04 -9.04 -13.13
N ARG A 44 -9.79 -9.12 -12.69
CA ARG A 44 -8.91 -10.24 -13.05
C ARG A 44 -9.54 -11.58 -12.69
N ALA A 45 -9.52 -12.50 -13.64
CA ALA A 45 -10.04 -13.84 -13.44
C ALA A 45 -9.49 -14.48 -12.15
N ASP A 46 -10.37 -15.14 -11.42
CA ASP A 46 -10.00 -15.85 -10.21
C ASP A 46 -9.06 -17.02 -10.56
N SER A 47 -7.77 -16.81 -10.31
CA SER A 47 -6.76 -17.84 -10.49
C SER A 47 -5.94 -17.99 -9.23
N ALA A 48 -5.58 -19.23 -8.92
CA ALA A 48 -4.72 -19.55 -7.77
C ALA A 48 -3.41 -18.74 -7.82
N ALA A 49 -2.81 -18.62 -9.01
CA ALA A 49 -1.57 -17.84 -9.18
C ALA A 49 -1.76 -16.34 -8.90
N ALA A 50 -2.90 -15.74 -9.27
CA ALA A 50 -3.18 -14.34 -8.96
C ALA A 50 -3.38 -14.13 -7.46
N ARG A 51 -4.09 -15.05 -6.77
CA ARG A 51 -4.26 -15.05 -5.32
C ARG A 51 -2.93 -15.17 -4.59
N GLU A 52 -2.13 -16.17 -4.95
CA GLU A 52 -0.81 -16.39 -4.37
C GLU A 52 0.10 -15.18 -4.55
N SER A 53 0.11 -14.58 -5.75
CA SER A 53 0.87 -13.34 -6.02
C SER A 53 0.42 -12.18 -5.16
N LYS A 54 -0.89 -12.01 -4.92
CA LYS A 54 -1.43 -10.96 -4.05
C LYS A 54 -1.05 -11.18 -2.60
N LEU A 55 -1.27 -12.39 -2.09
CA LEU A 55 -0.93 -12.77 -0.73
C LEU A 55 0.57 -12.59 -0.46
N SER A 56 1.43 -13.10 -1.35
CA SER A 56 2.89 -12.96 -1.22
C SER A 56 3.32 -11.49 -1.11
N ARG A 57 2.71 -10.58 -1.88
CA ARG A 57 3.00 -9.13 -1.80
C ARG A 57 2.60 -8.54 -0.45
N LEU A 58 1.44 -8.89 0.07
CA LEU A 58 0.97 -8.40 1.36
C LEU A 58 1.83 -8.93 2.52
N LEU A 59 2.22 -10.20 2.48
CA LEU A 59 3.10 -10.79 3.48
C LEU A 59 4.52 -10.21 3.42
N ALA A 60 5.05 -9.98 2.22
CA ALA A 60 6.33 -9.31 2.04
C ALA A 60 6.29 -7.87 2.56
N GLY A 61 5.19 -7.16 2.31
CA GLY A 61 4.98 -5.80 2.79
C GLY A 61 4.99 -5.69 4.31
N ARG A 62 4.47 -6.67 5.02
CA ARG A 62 4.52 -6.71 6.51
C ARG A 62 5.94 -6.76 7.06
N ARG A 63 6.87 -7.38 6.36
CA ARG A 63 8.28 -7.52 6.77
C ARG A 63 9.14 -6.35 6.31
N LEU A 64 8.79 -5.76 5.19
CA LEU A 64 9.50 -4.66 4.55
C LEU A 64 8.52 -3.48 4.41
N ALA A 65 8.99 -2.30 4.06
CA ALA A 65 8.11 -1.16 3.78
C ALA A 65 7.39 -1.34 2.42
N GLY A 66 6.43 -2.25 2.36
CA GLY A 66 5.69 -2.60 1.14
C GLY A 66 4.17 -2.48 1.29
N ALA A 67 3.43 -3.20 0.45
CA ALA A 67 1.98 -3.23 0.50
C ALA A 67 1.47 -3.95 1.75
N TYR A 68 0.42 -3.39 2.35
CA TYR A 68 -0.26 -3.97 3.52
C TYR A 68 -1.74 -4.14 3.26
N GLY A 69 -2.36 -5.02 4.04
CA GLY A 69 -3.81 -5.15 4.10
C GLY A 69 -4.28 -5.12 5.54
N MET A 70 -5.42 -4.49 5.78
CA MET A 70 -6.10 -4.47 7.08
C MET A 70 -7.54 -4.89 6.93
N LEU A 71 -8.00 -5.76 7.82
CA LEU A 71 -9.39 -6.19 7.95
C LEU A 71 -10.04 -5.53 9.16
N ALA A 72 -11.29 -5.11 8.98
CA ALA A 72 -12.20 -4.80 10.06
C ALA A 72 -13.04 -6.04 10.35
N TRP A 73 -13.12 -6.43 11.62
CA TRP A 73 -13.84 -7.59 12.09
C TRP A 73 -14.95 -7.20 13.04
N ARG A 74 -16.04 -7.96 13.04
CA ARG A 74 -17.14 -7.85 13.97
C ARG A 74 -17.67 -9.23 14.33
N ALA A 75 -18.19 -9.41 15.54
CA ALA A 75 -18.97 -10.58 15.87
C ALA A 75 -20.34 -10.52 15.16
N ASP A 76 -20.75 -11.62 14.55
CA ASP A 76 -22.10 -11.77 14.02
C ASP A 76 -23.12 -12.12 15.12
N ALA A 77 -24.34 -12.42 14.73
CA ALA A 77 -25.42 -12.76 15.68
C ALA A 77 -25.19 -14.08 16.42
N ALA A 78 -24.35 -14.98 15.87
CA ALA A 78 -23.96 -16.24 16.50
C ALA A 78 -22.73 -16.07 17.41
N GLY A 79 -22.08 -14.92 17.37
CA GLY A 79 -20.84 -14.62 18.07
C GLY A 79 -19.59 -14.97 17.26
N ASP A 80 -19.75 -15.45 16.03
CA ASP A 80 -18.65 -15.75 15.15
C ASP A 80 -18.01 -14.49 14.59
N ARG A 81 -16.71 -14.52 14.39
CA ARG A 81 -15.93 -13.40 13.88
C ARG A 81 -16.03 -13.33 12.37
N VAL A 82 -16.56 -12.24 11.83
CA VAL A 82 -16.73 -12.01 10.39
C VAL A 82 -16.01 -10.73 9.96
N ALA A 83 -15.36 -10.76 8.79
CA ALA A 83 -14.73 -9.60 8.21
C ALA A 83 -15.78 -8.71 7.53
N VAL A 84 -15.88 -7.47 7.98
CA VAL A 84 -16.87 -6.48 7.54
C VAL A 84 -16.25 -5.31 6.79
N GLY A 85 -14.94 -5.28 6.61
CA GLY A 85 -14.24 -4.25 5.86
C GLY A 85 -12.81 -4.64 5.50
N TRP A 86 -12.31 -4.03 4.44
CA TRP A 86 -10.97 -4.26 3.89
C TRP A 86 -10.35 -2.95 3.46
N ALA A 87 -9.09 -2.73 3.83
CA ALA A 87 -8.26 -1.66 3.30
C ALA A 87 -6.91 -2.20 2.83
N GLN A 88 -6.41 -1.67 1.71
CA GLN A 88 -5.05 -1.91 1.24
C GLN A 88 -4.29 -0.59 1.20
N PHE A 89 -3.05 -0.59 1.68
CA PHE A 89 -2.22 0.60 1.79
C PHE A 89 -0.74 0.23 1.74
N GLY A 90 0.12 1.22 1.57
CA GLY A 90 1.58 1.04 1.55
C GLY A 90 2.30 2.27 1.03
N PRO A 91 3.63 2.25 0.94
CA PRO A 91 4.38 3.33 0.34
C PRO A 91 3.97 3.51 -1.13
N ILE A 92 3.92 4.75 -1.61
CA ILE A 92 3.48 5.04 -2.98
C ILE A 92 4.32 4.29 -4.03
N SER A 93 5.60 4.03 -3.73
CA SER A 93 6.51 3.27 -4.60
C SER A 93 6.07 1.81 -4.83
N ALA A 94 5.22 1.24 -3.96
CA ALA A 94 4.65 -0.10 -4.15
C ALA A 94 3.47 -0.12 -5.14
N TYR A 95 2.99 1.07 -5.56
CA TYR A 95 1.79 1.22 -6.37
C TYR A 95 2.01 2.12 -7.58
N PRO A 96 2.58 1.61 -8.68
CA PRO A 96 2.89 2.40 -9.89
C PRO A 96 1.71 3.21 -10.44
N ARG A 97 0.48 2.69 -10.33
CA ARG A 97 -0.70 3.44 -10.77
C ARG A 97 -1.02 4.63 -9.86
N ALA A 98 -0.88 4.48 -8.55
CA ALA A 98 -1.05 5.60 -7.62
C ALA A 98 0.00 6.69 -7.87
N GLN A 99 1.24 6.28 -8.13
CA GLN A 99 2.31 7.21 -8.51
C GLN A 99 1.98 7.96 -9.80
N ALA A 100 1.53 7.26 -10.86
CA ALA A 100 1.13 7.88 -12.11
C ALA A 100 -0.07 8.84 -11.97
N ILE A 101 -0.98 8.57 -11.03
CA ILE A 101 -2.07 9.49 -10.69
C ILE A 101 -1.50 10.71 -9.97
N ARG A 102 -0.65 10.51 -8.97
CA ARG A 102 -0.04 11.56 -8.18
C ARG A 102 0.77 12.54 -9.04
N ASP A 103 1.49 12.05 -10.03
CA ASP A 103 2.30 12.87 -10.94
C ASP A 103 1.48 13.90 -11.74
N ARG A 104 0.14 13.74 -11.77
CA ARG A 104 -0.77 14.74 -12.36
C ARG A 104 -1.04 15.93 -11.44
N TYR A 105 -0.62 15.87 -10.19
CA TYR A 105 -0.85 16.88 -9.17
C TYR A 105 0.47 17.46 -8.64
N PRO A 106 1.14 18.33 -9.42
CA PRO A 106 2.45 18.88 -9.04
C PRO A 106 2.40 19.77 -7.79
N SER A 107 1.21 20.20 -7.37
CA SER A 107 1.00 20.94 -6.12
C SER A 107 1.08 20.12 -4.85
N LEU A 108 1.04 18.77 -4.94
CA LEU A 108 1.18 17.91 -3.79
C LEU A 108 2.63 17.94 -3.25
N PRO A 109 2.83 17.97 -1.93
CA PRO A 109 4.16 17.98 -1.34
C PRO A 109 5.02 16.80 -1.79
N GLY A 110 6.19 17.06 -2.36
CA GLY A 110 7.10 16.02 -2.86
C GLY A 110 7.81 15.24 -1.75
N SER A 111 7.98 15.85 -0.59
CA SER A 111 8.68 15.26 0.56
C SER A 111 7.91 15.54 1.85
N PRO A 112 7.86 14.57 2.74
CA PRO A 112 8.26 13.18 2.55
C PRO A 112 7.37 12.44 1.56
N ALA A 113 7.88 11.35 0.96
CA ALA A 113 7.09 10.51 0.09
C ALA A 113 5.92 9.90 0.89
N PRO A 114 4.67 10.09 0.44
CA PRO A 114 3.51 9.63 1.19
C PRO A 114 3.35 8.12 1.11
N TRP A 115 2.64 7.57 2.08
CA TRP A 115 1.95 6.31 1.92
C TRP A 115 0.61 6.55 1.20
N VAL A 116 0.04 5.52 0.62
CA VAL A 116 -1.22 5.63 -0.11
C VAL A 116 -2.18 4.52 0.29
N ILE A 117 -3.46 4.88 0.44
CA ILE A 117 -4.56 3.92 0.59
C ILE A 117 -5.13 3.67 -0.79
N THR A 118 -5.01 2.43 -1.26
CA THR A 118 -5.39 2.03 -2.62
C THR A 118 -6.71 1.28 -2.68
N CYS A 119 -7.11 0.60 -1.60
CA CYS A 119 -8.41 -0.04 -1.49
C CYS A 119 -9.07 0.33 -0.16
N LEU A 120 -10.38 0.57 -0.24
CA LEU A 120 -11.26 0.69 0.90
C LEU A 120 -12.60 0.07 0.49
N GLN A 121 -12.94 -1.07 1.03
CA GLN A 121 -14.15 -1.80 0.70
C GLN A 121 -14.91 -2.22 1.96
N VAL A 122 -16.22 -2.00 1.93
CA VAL A 122 -17.16 -2.51 2.92
C VAL A 122 -18.29 -3.16 2.15
N PRO A 123 -18.69 -4.42 2.43
CA PRO A 123 -19.75 -5.10 1.71
C PRO A 123 -21.06 -4.32 1.68
N ALA A 124 -21.84 -4.48 0.61
CA ALA A 124 -23.12 -3.80 0.46
C ALA A 124 -24.16 -4.24 1.52
N SER A 125 -24.01 -5.44 2.03
CA SER A 125 -24.85 -6.01 3.09
C SER A 125 -24.64 -5.37 4.47
N GLU A 126 -23.55 -4.63 4.66
CA GLU A 126 -23.20 -4.08 5.96
C GLU A 126 -24.05 -2.84 6.28
N VAL A 127 -24.68 -2.84 7.42
CA VAL A 127 -25.32 -1.65 8.00
C VAL A 127 -24.25 -0.75 8.60
N GLY A 128 -24.34 0.56 8.36
CA GLY A 128 -23.35 1.51 8.85
C GLY A 128 -22.04 1.46 8.06
N ARG A 129 -22.10 1.23 6.73
CA ARG A 129 -20.90 1.14 5.87
C ARG A 129 -19.97 2.33 6.00
N ALA A 130 -20.50 3.54 6.12
CA ALA A 130 -19.71 4.76 6.23
C ALA A 130 -18.93 4.79 7.55
N GLU A 131 -19.55 4.38 8.62
CA GLU A 131 -18.93 4.31 9.95
C GLU A 131 -17.86 3.23 10.01
N ILE A 132 -18.12 2.06 9.42
CA ILE A 132 -17.12 0.98 9.31
C ILE A 132 -15.91 1.46 8.50
N ALA A 133 -16.14 2.11 7.36
CA ALA A 133 -15.07 2.64 6.51
C ALA A 133 -14.25 3.70 7.23
N ALA A 134 -14.89 4.66 7.91
CA ALA A 134 -14.19 5.70 8.66
C ALA A 134 -13.37 5.11 9.82
N ALA A 135 -13.92 4.12 10.55
CA ALA A 135 -13.21 3.44 11.62
C ALA A 135 -12.01 2.63 11.10
N LEU A 136 -12.16 1.96 9.96
CA LEU A 136 -11.06 1.23 9.31
C LEU A 136 -9.96 2.18 8.85
N LEU A 137 -10.31 3.32 8.25
CA LEU A 137 -9.34 4.36 7.87
C LEU A 137 -8.61 4.93 9.09
N ALA A 138 -9.32 5.17 10.20
CA ALA A 138 -8.71 5.62 11.44
C ALA A 138 -7.70 4.58 11.98
N ALA A 139 -8.05 3.29 11.94
CA ALA A 139 -7.15 2.22 12.34
C ALA A 139 -5.90 2.12 11.44
N VAL A 140 -6.08 2.27 10.12
CA VAL A 140 -4.94 2.34 9.18
C VAL A 140 -4.04 3.53 9.51
N CYS A 141 -4.60 4.71 9.76
CA CYS A 141 -3.81 5.90 10.13
C CYS A 141 -3.04 5.67 11.43
N SER A 142 -3.69 5.11 12.46
CA SER A 142 -3.01 4.79 13.73
C SER A 142 -1.88 3.78 13.56
N GLU A 143 -2.04 2.79 12.70
CA GLU A 143 -0.96 1.84 12.37
C GLU A 143 0.20 2.54 11.65
N LEU A 144 -0.09 3.49 10.75
CA LEU A 144 0.92 4.27 10.06
C LEU A 144 1.65 5.22 11.00
N GLU A 145 0.92 5.90 11.90
CA GLU A 145 1.50 6.76 12.95
C GLU A 145 2.46 5.96 13.84
N ARG A 146 2.05 4.75 14.27
CA ARG A 146 2.90 3.85 15.06
C ARG A 146 4.20 3.44 14.34
N ARG A 147 4.19 3.45 12.99
CA ARG A 147 5.36 3.18 12.14
C ARG A 147 6.18 4.42 11.84
N GLY A 148 5.82 5.59 12.35
CA GLY A 148 6.50 6.85 12.07
C GLY A 148 6.24 7.40 10.66
N ILE A 149 5.16 6.96 10.01
CA ILE A 149 4.73 7.52 8.73
C ILE A 149 4.02 8.84 9.00
N ILE A 150 4.40 9.87 8.29
CA ILE A 150 3.96 11.25 8.55
C ILE A 150 2.96 11.79 7.53
N ALA A 151 2.72 11.06 6.43
CA ALA A 151 1.72 11.47 5.45
C ALA A 151 1.10 10.28 4.73
N VAL A 152 -0.21 10.35 4.51
CA VAL A 152 -0.97 9.36 3.76
C VAL A 152 -1.90 10.04 2.76
N GLU A 153 -1.97 9.51 1.55
CA GLU A 153 -2.79 10.02 0.47
C GLU A 153 -3.80 8.96 -0.01
N ALA A 154 -4.86 9.41 -0.67
CA ALA A 154 -5.82 8.57 -1.36
C ALA A 154 -6.37 9.33 -2.59
N TYR A 155 -6.75 8.58 -3.64
CA TYR A 155 -7.22 9.14 -4.90
C TYR A 155 -8.57 8.52 -5.28
N PRO A 156 -9.66 8.79 -4.52
CA PRO A 156 -11.00 8.31 -4.88
C PRO A 156 -11.47 8.97 -6.18
N GLU A 157 -12.31 8.26 -6.91
CA GLU A 157 -12.96 8.82 -8.09
C GLU A 157 -14.37 9.33 -7.70
N GLY A 158 -14.71 10.54 -8.15
CA GLY A 158 -16.04 11.13 -7.99
C GLY A 158 -17.04 10.51 -8.98
N VAL A 159 -17.60 9.37 -8.62
CA VAL A 159 -18.59 8.62 -9.42
C VAL A 159 -19.90 8.46 -8.67
N PRO A 160 -21.04 8.21 -9.41
CA PRO A 160 -22.36 8.08 -8.76
C PRO A 160 -22.44 6.98 -7.71
N ASP A 161 -21.74 5.84 -7.94
CA ASP A 161 -21.61 4.79 -6.94
C ASP A 161 -20.14 4.64 -6.51
N PRO A 162 -19.68 5.42 -5.53
CA PRO A 162 -18.28 5.42 -5.12
C PRO A 162 -17.85 4.13 -4.41
N TRP A 163 -18.80 3.28 -3.99
CA TRP A 163 -18.48 1.98 -3.41
C TRP A 163 -18.14 0.92 -4.47
N SER A 164 -18.51 1.15 -5.71
CA SER A 164 -18.17 0.27 -6.83
C SER A 164 -16.72 0.37 -7.25
N LEU A 165 -16.00 1.38 -6.78
CA LEU A 165 -14.61 1.63 -7.14
C LEU A 165 -13.70 1.66 -5.91
N SER A 166 -12.47 1.29 -6.13
CA SER A 166 -11.35 1.45 -5.20
C SER A 166 -10.71 2.83 -5.48
N PRO A 167 -10.39 3.60 -4.45
CA PRO A 167 -10.31 3.29 -3.03
C PRO A 167 -11.56 3.66 -2.20
N GLY A 168 -12.76 3.56 -2.74
CA GLY A 168 -14.02 3.83 -2.03
C GLY A 168 -14.41 5.31 -2.01
N PRO A 169 -15.43 5.68 -1.21
CA PRO A 169 -16.04 7.01 -1.26
C PRO A 169 -15.17 8.09 -0.60
N ALA A 170 -15.10 9.26 -1.24
CA ALA A 170 -14.42 10.45 -0.71
C ALA A 170 -14.92 10.86 0.69
N THR A 171 -16.23 10.68 0.96
CA THR A 171 -16.84 11.01 2.25
C THR A 171 -16.24 10.22 3.42
N ALA A 172 -15.79 8.98 3.20
CA ALA A 172 -15.15 8.19 4.25
C ALA A 172 -13.78 8.79 4.63
N TYR A 173 -13.03 9.30 3.67
CA TYR A 173 -11.76 9.97 3.92
C TYR A 173 -11.96 11.28 4.69
N VAL A 174 -12.95 12.11 4.30
CA VAL A 174 -13.27 13.33 5.02
C VAL A 174 -13.66 13.01 6.48
N ALA A 175 -14.49 12.00 6.70
CA ALA A 175 -14.88 11.55 8.04
C ALA A 175 -13.67 11.05 8.87
N ALA A 176 -12.64 10.52 8.21
CA ALA A 176 -11.37 10.08 8.82
C ALA A 176 -10.32 11.20 8.93
N GLY A 177 -10.69 12.46 8.67
CA GLY A 177 -9.80 13.62 8.86
C GLY A 177 -8.84 13.90 7.69
N PHE A 178 -9.11 13.34 6.50
CA PHE A 178 -8.39 13.72 5.30
C PHE A 178 -8.94 15.03 4.73
N ALA A 179 -8.06 15.87 4.19
CA ALA A 179 -8.43 17.06 3.44
C ALA A 179 -8.17 16.85 1.94
N GLN A 180 -9.06 17.36 1.10
CA GLN A 180 -8.77 17.46 -0.32
C GLN A 180 -7.67 18.50 -0.54
N THR A 181 -6.54 18.08 -1.08
CA THR A 181 -5.34 18.93 -1.28
C THR A 181 -5.07 19.23 -2.73
N ALA A 182 -5.65 18.48 -3.65
CA ALA A 182 -5.53 18.69 -5.10
C ALA A 182 -6.70 18.04 -5.85
N GLY A 183 -6.74 18.28 -7.18
CA GLY A 183 -7.76 17.72 -8.05
C GLY A 183 -9.10 18.43 -7.99
N ASP A 184 -10.07 17.89 -8.72
CA ASP A 184 -11.45 18.39 -8.81
C ASP A 184 -12.43 17.39 -8.19
N GLU A 185 -13.73 17.60 -8.35
CA GLU A 185 -14.78 16.71 -7.83
C GLU A 185 -14.72 15.29 -8.42
N ARG A 186 -14.24 15.16 -9.65
CA ARG A 186 -14.17 13.87 -10.35
C ARG A 186 -12.91 13.07 -10.00
N TYR A 187 -11.80 13.78 -9.81
CA TYR A 187 -10.50 13.17 -9.52
C TYR A 187 -9.82 13.90 -8.34
N PRO A 188 -10.40 13.84 -7.15
CA PRO A 188 -9.81 14.50 -5.99
C PRO A 188 -8.61 13.74 -5.48
N ALA A 189 -7.62 14.47 -4.95
CA ALA A 189 -6.54 13.93 -4.16
C ALA A 189 -6.73 14.33 -2.70
N TYR A 190 -6.88 13.34 -1.83
CA TYR A 190 -7.02 13.51 -0.40
C TYR A 190 -5.70 13.21 0.29
N ARG A 191 -5.38 14.01 1.30
CA ARG A 191 -4.17 13.83 2.11
C ARG A 191 -4.49 14.06 3.57
N ARG A 192 -3.84 13.28 4.43
CA ARG A 192 -3.80 13.48 5.86
C ARG A 192 -2.36 13.49 6.31
N GLU A 193 -1.95 14.54 7.03
CA GLU A 193 -0.71 14.55 7.81
C GLU A 193 -0.97 13.73 9.07
N LEU A 194 -0.04 12.83 9.37
CA LEU A 194 -0.09 11.98 10.54
C LEU A 194 0.82 12.57 11.61
N GLU A 195 0.35 12.55 12.84
CA GLU A 195 1.20 12.91 13.96
C GLU A 195 2.21 11.79 14.15
N SER A 196 3.47 12.07 13.84
CA SER A 196 4.55 11.19 14.25
C SER A 196 4.48 11.12 15.75
N GLY A 197 4.03 9.99 16.30
CA GLY A 197 4.29 9.72 17.70
C GLY A 197 5.77 9.95 17.88
N SER A 198 6.14 10.97 18.60
CA SER A 198 7.52 11.22 19.02
C SER A 198 7.92 10.08 19.95
N THR A 199 8.16 8.91 19.39
CA THR A 199 9.17 8.06 19.96
C THR A 199 10.44 8.85 19.68
N GLU A 200 10.79 9.78 20.55
CA GLU A 200 12.17 10.14 20.76
C GLU A 200 12.89 8.85 21.18
N VAL A 201 13.13 7.99 20.21
CA VAL A 201 14.30 7.14 20.24
C VAL A 201 15.40 8.15 20.02
N GLY A 202 15.84 8.76 21.10
CA GLY A 202 16.90 9.73 21.07
C GLY A 202 18.07 9.06 20.35
N TRP A 203 18.69 9.77 19.41
CA TRP A 203 19.93 9.30 18.79
C TRP A 203 20.95 8.85 19.85
N ALA A 204 20.84 9.33 21.06
CA ALA A 204 21.57 8.88 22.25
C ALA A 204 21.29 7.41 22.62
N ASP A 205 20.05 6.90 22.48
CA ASP A 205 19.71 5.50 22.76
C ASP A 205 20.22 4.57 21.64
N LEU A 206 20.15 5.01 20.39
CA LEU A 206 20.73 4.27 19.26
C LEU A 206 22.26 4.19 19.37
N LEU A 207 22.91 5.26 19.83
CA LEU A 207 24.36 5.31 20.02
C LEU A 207 24.81 4.57 21.29
N SER A 208 23.96 4.44 22.31
CA SER A 208 24.28 3.70 23.54
C SER A 208 24.20 2.18 23.38
N HIS A 209 23.57 1.68 22.30
CA HIS A 209 23.53 0.25 21.95
C HIS A 209 24.56 -0.15 20.88
N THR A 210 25.37 0.76 20.39
CA THR A 210 26.57 0.38 19.65
C THR A 210 27.58 -0.14 20.68
N THR A 211 27.66 -1.46 20.83
CA THR A 211 28.83 -2.11 21.44
C THR A 211 30.07 -1.49 20.82
N PRO A 212 31.07 -1.06 21.62
CA PRO A 212 32.35 -0.62 21.06
C PRO A 212 32.84 -1.74 20.14
N ILE A 213 33.10 -1.41 18.89
CA ILE A 213 33.79 -2.32 18.00
C ILE A 213 35.17 -2.46 18.62
N ASP A 214 35.48 -3.66 19.12
CA ASP A 214 36.79 -3.98 19.64
C ASP A 214 37.77 -3.83 18.46
N GLU A 215 38.68 -2.87 18.54
CA GLU A 215 39.65 -2.56 17.47
C GLU A 215 40.66 -3.70 17.22
N GLY A 216 40.40 -4.91 17.77
CA GLY A 216 41.30 -6.04 17.74
C GLY A 216 40.95 -7.17 16.76
N ASP A 217 39.76 -7.19 16.20
CA ASP A 217 39.40 -8.27 15.27
C ASP A 217 39.68 -7.84 13.81
N ASP A 218 40.73 -8.46 13.24
CA ASP A 218 41.05 -8.45 11.82
C ASP A 218 39.76 -8.69 11.01
N TRP A 219 39.31 -7.67 10.30
CA TRP A 219 38.18 -7.75 9.35
C TRP A 219 38.57 -8.66 8.16
N PRO A 220 38.05 -9.91 8.08
CA PRO A 220 38.58 -10.89 7.14
C PRO A 220 37.91 -10.89 5.78
N LEU A 221 37.16 -9.86 5.40
CA LEU A 221 36.55 -9.81 4.09
C LEU A 221 37.36 -8.90 3.17
N PRO A 222 38.15 -9.46 2.20
CA PRO A 222 38.69 -8.64 1.14
C PRO A 222 37.52 -8.01 0.39
N LEU A 223 37.49 -6.69 0.34
CA LEU A 223 36.56 -5.98 -0.52
C LEU A 223 36.66 -6.57 -1.92
N PRO A 224 35.57 -6.94 -2.57
CA PRO A 224 35.61 -7.36 -3.96
C PRO A 224 36.32 -6.25 -4.73
N LYS A 225 37.39 -6.61 -5.47
CA LYS A 225 38.08 -5.66 -6.35
C LYS A 225 37.01 -5.09 -7.26
N GLY A 226 36.72 -3.80 -7.14
CA GLY A 226 35.85 -3.11 -8.07
C GLY A 226 36.34 -3.32 -9.51
N PRO A 227 35.44 -3.22 -10.49
CA PRO A 227 35.81 -3.31 -11.88
C PRO A 227 36.96 -2.34 -12.15
N SER A 228 37.97 -2.79 -12.92
CA SER A 228 39.08 -1.94 -13.32
C SER A 228 38.56 -0.77 -14.17
N GLU A 229 39.30 0.35 -14.21
CA GLU A 229 38.90 1.48 -15.07
C GLU A 229 38.69 1.05 -16.54
N ASP A 230 39.40 0.04 -17.00
CA ASP A 230 39.25 -0.52 -18.36
C ASP A 230 37.91 -1.28 -18.53
N ASP A 231 37.32 -1.82 -17.47
CA ASP A 231 36.04 -2.52 -17.52
C ASP A 231 34.85 -1.56 -17.53
N LEU A 232 34.99 -0.36 -16.97
CA LEU A 232 33.97 0.67 -16.93
C LEU A 232 33.70 1.29 -18.31
N PHE A 233 34.63 1.21 -19.25
CA PHE A 233 34.50 1.77 -20.60
C PHE A 233 34.25 0.74 -21.69
N ARG A 234 34.19 -0.55 -21.38
CA ARG A 234 33.75 -1.57 -22.34
C ARG A 234 32.21 -1.51 -22.48
N LEU A 235 31.79 -0.77 -23.49
CA LEU A 235 30.42 -0.87 -23.95
C LEU A 235 30.18 -2.31 -24.46
N PRO A 236 29.08 -2.97 -24.06
CA PRO A 236 28.73 -4.27 -24.62
C PRO A 236 28.59 -4.12 -26.14
N GLU A 237 29.28 -4.99 -26.88
CA GLU A 237 29.13 -5.05 -28.33
C GLU A 237 27.63 -5.21 -28.67
N ARG A 238 27.09 -4.26 -29.44
CA ARG A 238 25.70 -4.38 -29.91
C ARG A 238 25.56 -5.67 -30.69
N PRO A 239 24.58 -6.52 -30.37
CA PRO A 239 24.30 -7.70 -31.20
C PRO A 239 24.00 -7.22 -32.62
N LYS A 240 24.72 -7.79 -33.58
CA LYS A 240 24.49 -7.53 -35.03
C LYS A 240 23.07 -7.88 -35.33
N ARG A 241 22.24 -6.90 -35.71
CA ARG A 241 20.87 -7.16 -36.19
C ARG A 241 20.98 -8.05 -37.43
N PRO A 242 20.21 -9.14 -37.52
CA PRO A 242 20.12 -9.90 -38.74
C PRO A 242 19.64 -8.97 -39.87
N ASN A 243 20.27 -9.05 -41.02
CA ASN A 243 19.88 -8.30 -42.20
C ASN A 243 18.47 -8.77 -42.62
N PRO A 244 17.42 -7.91 -42.61
CA PRO A 244 16.08 -8.32 -42.99
C PRO A 244 15.90 -8.57 -44.49
N PHE A 245 16.93 -8.28 -45.29
CA PHE A 245 16.93 -8.55 -46.72
C PHE A 245 18.04 -9.58 -46.97
N GLY A 246 17.70 -10.86 -46.84
CA GLY A 246 18.57 -11.96 -47.25
C GLY A 246 18.89 -11.77 -48.72
N ASP A 247 20.17 -11.81 -49.07
CA ASP A 247 20.61 -11.93 -50.46
C ASP A 247 20.25 -13.37 -50.93
N ASP A 248 19.35 -13.44 -51.89
CA ASP A 248 19.16 -14.64 -52.75
C ASP A 248 20.33 -14.77 -53.76
#